data_830d3065b7b3db040e3ed1311591c448
#
_entry.id   830d3065b7b3db040e3ed1311591c448
#
_cell.length_a   1.000
_cell.length_b   1.000
_cell.length_c   1.000
_cell.angle_alpha   90.00
_cell.angle_beta   90.00
_cell.angle_gamma   90.00
#
_symmetry.space_group_name_H-M   'P 1'
#
loop_
_entity.id
_entity.type
_entity.pdbx_description
1 polymer ?
#
loop_
_entity_poly.entity_id
_entity_poly.type
_entity_poly.pdbx_seq_one_letter_code
_entity_poly.pdbx_strand_id
1 'polypeptide(L)'
;MRKIFYTFSLLILLPILSFAATYYVDDSGSNGDGSLSNPFNNFSDALNAAQPGDVIMVLPGTYSQDINTERSGQPGQRIVIQAYDPANRPLISTGGGALSIDHSYITVDGLIFDGEFDGSDVVKISSGGDNTILRNCEIRNGTKDGIDMNEADDVLIENCEIHHMLGGSLSNQVDAHGIVATGEQNLTIRGCNIYYTSGDCFQTDPNRDYPLWDNVLIENCTLWTGPLPADAADWNAGEIPGENAIDTKINEDAVGTSYRAKITLRHVTAYGFVPGYINNRAAFNIKEKVDCLMEGVVAYGNEIGFRLRGPGGRGGAYITMINCISYDNDIMFRVEDDLEVLKIYNSTFDLGSGNEYFDNVSGGYDPNGLDVRNSLFTGEKPDEASHSSNLLANSSFFIDMSGHNYHLSLSSPAINAGVDIPEVTDDFDGNPRNSGSYDVGAYEGGTITGIGDELAGDEVANDFYLYPNYPNPFNPGTRIAFRINRAETVQLSIYNLLGQAVRTLVSGQLAEGLHNYTWDGRNDFGNPVSSGIYIYRLEAGSFTQTRKMHLIR
;
A
#
# COMPACT_ATOMS: atom_id res chain seq x y z
N MET A 1 22.04 -78.94 11.34
CA MET A 1 21.79 -77.55 11.61
C MET A 1 22.21 -76.76 10.35
N ARG A 2 21.24 -76.33 9.52
CA ARG A 2 21.47 -75.45 8.35
C ARG A 2 21.35 -74.00 8.82
N LYS A 3 22.42 -73.21 8.70
CA LYS A 3 22.42 -71.78 8.92
C LYS A 3 21.88 -71.08 7.65
N ILE A 4 20.75 -70.41 7.77
CA ILE A 4 20.18 -69.54 6.73
C ILE A 4 20.79 -68.15 6.95
N PHE A 5 21.55 -67.65 5.99
CA PHE A 5 22.04 -66.26 5.94
C PHE A 5 21.00 -65.43 5.21
N TYR A 6 20.37 -64.48 5.92
CA TYR A 6 19.59 -63.41 5.28
C TYR A 6 20.55 -62.28 4.90
N THR A 7 20.70 -62.05 3.62
CA THR A 7 21.36 -60.83 3.08
C THR A 7 20.30 -59.71 3.07
N PHE A 8 20.48 -58.72 3.92
CA PHE A 8 19.72 -57.46 3.86
C PHE A 8 20.40 -56.56 2.82
N SER A 9 19.77 -56.36 1.66
CA SER A 9 20.17 -55.30 0.71
C SER A 9 19.61 -53.97 1.21
N LEU A 10 20.48 -53.13 1.73
CA LEU A 10 20.16 -51.75 2.08
C LEU A 10 20.08 -50.94 0.77
N LEU A 11 18.89 -50.65 0.32
CA LEU A 11 18.67 -49.72 -0.81
C LEU A 11 18.94 -48.31 -0.28
N ILE A 12 20.11 -47.77 -0.53
CA ILE A 12 20.42 -46.37 -0.26
C ILE A 12 19.75 -45.54 -1.37
N LEU A 13 18.57 -44.96 -1.08
CA LEU A 13 18.02 -43.89 -1.88
C LEU A 13 18.91 -42.66 -1.67
N LEU A 14 19.82 -42.42 -2.60
CA LEU A 14 20.50 -41.13 -2.70
C LEU A 14 19.41 -40.11 -3.16
N PRO A 15 19.27 -38.98 -2.48
CA PRO A 15 18.43 -37.91 -3.00
C PRO A 15 19.01 -37.48 -4.35
N ILE A 16 18.24 -37.62 -5.41
CA ILE A 16 18.57 -37.01 -6.70
C ILE A 16 18.50 -35.50 -6.45
N LEU A 17 19.64 -34.83 -6.42
CA LEU A 17 19.72 -33.38 -6.46
C LEU A 17 19.18 -32.96 -7.85
N SER A 18 17.91 -32.70 -7.94
CA SER A 18 17.33 -32.02 -9.09
C SER A 18 17.81 -30.57 -9.05
N PHE A 19 18.63 -30.17 -9.99
CA PHE A 19 18.91 -28.75 -10.23
C PHE A 19 17.64 -28.14 -10.83
N ALA A 20 17.27 -26.92 -10.37
CA ALA A 20 16.16 -26.16 -10.96
C ALA A 20 16.39 -25.99 -12.47
N ALA A 21 15.42 -26.37 -13.26
CA ALA A 21 15.43 -26.13 -14.69
C ALA A 21 14.93 -24.72 -15.02
N THR A 22 15.37 -24.19 -16.16
CA THR A 22 14.84 -22.94 -16.71
C THR A 22 14.26 -23.23 -18.09
N TYR A 23 12.99 -22.92 -18.25
CA TYR A 23 12.29 -23.00 -19.52
C TYR A 23 12.01 -21.59 -20.06
N TYR A 24 11.93 -21.46 -21.37
CA TYR A 24 11.67 -20.21 -22.06
C TYR A 24 10.40 -20.32 -22.88
N VAL A 25 9.60 -19.24 -22.89
CA VAL A 25 8.37 -19.13 -23.68
C VAL A 25 8.49 -17.93 -24.63
N ASP A 26 8.21 -18.16 -25.91
CA ASP A 26 8.15 -17.15 -26.97
C ASP A 26 7.11 -17.60 -28.02
N ASP A 27 6.02 -16.89 -28.16
CA ASP A 27 4.91 -17.24 -29.07
C ASP A 27 5.22 -16.95 -30.54
N SER A 28 6.34 -16.30 -30.87
CA SER A 28 6.69 -15.86 -32.22
C SER A 28 7.14 -16.98 -33.16
N GLY A 29 7.36 -18.19 -32.63
CA GLY A 29 7.95 -19.31 -33.37
C GLY A 29 7.12 -20.60 -33.39
N SER A 30 7.72 -21.67 -33.92
CA SER A 30 7.19 -23.03 -33.76
C SER A 30 7.54 -23.55 -32.35
N ASN A 31 6.67 -24.42 -31.81
CA ASN A 31 6.88 -24.99 -30.49
C ASN A 31 8.21 -25.78 -30.39
N GLY A 32 9.01 -25.43 -29.41
CA GLY A 32 10.34 -25.98 -29.19
C GLY A 32 10.45 -26.96 -28.02
N ASP A 33 11.64 -27.05 -27.45
CA ASP A 33 11.97 -27.89 -26.29
C ASP A 33 12.11 -27.12 -24.97
N GLY A 34 11.78 -25.83 -24.99
CA GLY A 34 11.85 -24.93 -23.84
C GLY A 34 13.24 -24.36 -23.55
N SER A 35 14.26 -24.64 -24.36
CA SER A 35 15.57 -23.98 -24.25
C SER A 35 15.48 -22.55 -24.81
N LEU A 36 16.42 -21.67 -24.43
CA LEU A 36 16.47 -20.29 -24.95
C LEU A 36 16.61 -20.23 -26.48
N SER A 37 17.30 -21.19 -27.08
CA SER A 37 17.48 -21.27 -28.54
C SER A 37 16.28 -21.90 -29.26
N ASN A 38 15.40 -22.56 -28.56
CA ASN A 38 14.22 -23.27 -29.07
C ASN A 38 13.10 -23.25 -28.02
N PRO A 39 12.53 -22.06 -27.70
CA PRO A 39 11.56 -21.89 -26.63
C PRO A 39 10.24 -22.62 -26.93
N PHE A 40 9.47 -22.91 -25.90
CA PHE A 40 8.06 -23.27 -26.08
C PHE A 40 7.30 -22.09 -26.67
N ASN A 41 6.33 -22.36 -27.53
CA ASN A 41 5.48 -21.32 -28.09
C ASN A 41 4.13 -21.15 -27.37
N ASN A 42 3.97 -21.84 -26.25
CA ASN A 42 2.77 -21.75 -25.42
C ASN A 42 3.10 -21.98 -23.93
N PHE A 43 2.27 -21.43 -23.07
CA PHE A 43 2.43 -21.56 -21.62
C PHE A 43 2.12 -22.96 -21.11
N SER A 44 1.17 -23.66 -21.71
CA SER A 44 0.75 -24.99 -21.26
C SER A 44 1.91 -25.99 -21.30
N ASP A 45 2.70 -26.02 -22.38
CA ASP A 45 3.84 -26.93 -22.48
C ASP A 45 4.93 -26.59 -21.47
N ALA A 46 5.21 -25.28 -21.25
CA ALA A 46 6.18 -24.84 -20.25
C ALA A 46 5.75 -25.21 -18.82
N LEU A 47 4.47 -24.99 -18.48
CA LEU A 47 3.90 -25.30 -17.17
C LEU A 47 3.82 -26.80 -16.92
N ASN A 48 3.47 -27.58 -17.97
CA ASN A 48 3.49 -29.03 -17.88
C ASN A 48 4.91 -29.62 -17.70
N ALA A 49 5.94 -28.99 -18.27
CA ALA A 49 7.32 -29.41 -18.10
C ALA A 49 7.87 -29.06 -16.71
N ALA A 50 7.51 -27.88 -16.18
CA ALA A 50 8.07 -27.34 -14.94
C ALA A 50 7.77 -28.23 -13.72
N GLN A 51 8.77 -28.39 -12.85
CA GLN A 51 8.70 -29.10 -11.57
C GLN A 51 8.92 -28.10 -10.42
N PRO A 52 8.61 -28.47 -9.16
CA PRO A 52 8.93 -27.62 -8.01
C PRO A 52 10.38 -27.16 -8.01
N GLY A 53 10.59 -25.85 -7.97
CA GLY A 53 11.89 -25.18 -8.03
C GLY A 53 12.27 -24.64 -9.40
N ASP A 54 11.52 -24.98 -10.46
CA ASP A 54 11.84 -24.55 -11.83
C ASP A 54 11.38 -23.12 -12.12
N VAL A 55 11.97 -22.53 -13.15
CA VAL A 55 11.70 -21.15 -13.60
C VAL A 55 11.25 -21.17 -15.06
N ILE A 56 10.15 -20.46 -15.33
CA ILE A 56 9.64 -20.18 -16.68
C ILE A 56 9.94 -18.71 -17.00
N MET A 57 10.84 -18.48 -17.94
CA MET A 57 11.22 -17.17 -18.45
C MET A 57 10.33 -16.81 -19.64
N VAL A 58 9.53 -15.76 -19.54
CA VAL A 58 8.67 -15.27 -20.61
C VAL A 58 9.42 -14.18 -21.38
N LEU A 59 9.68 -14.42 -22.66
CA LEU A 59 10.41 -13.47 -23.51
C LEU A 59 9.51 -12.25 -23.83
N PRO A 60 10.11 -11.11 -24.17
CA PRO A 60 9.34 -9.94 -24.59
C PRO A 60 8.44 -10.23 -25.78
N GLY A 61 7.18 -9.83 -25.70
CA GLY A 61 6.18 -10.08 -26.76
C GLY A 61 4.77 -9.77 -26.26
N THR A 62 3.79 -9.98 -27.16
CA THR A 62 2.36 -9.92 -26.83
C THR A 62 1.77 -11.31 -27.02
N TYR A 63 1.28 -11.89 -25.96
CA TYR A 63 0.75 -13.24 -25.90
C TYR A 63 -0.78 -13.20 -25.85
N SER A 64 -1.42 -13.89 -26.77
CA SER A 64 -2.88 -14.06 -26.80
C SER A 64 -3.34 -15.37 -26.13
N GLN A 65 -2.51 -15.92 -25.27
CA GLN A 65 -2.76 -17.14 -24.49
C GLN A 65 -2.78 -16.80 -23.01
N ASP A 66 -3.74 -17.35 -22.31
CA ASP A 66 -3.83 -17.28 -20.86
C ASP A 66 -2.76 -18.17 -20.16
N ILE A 67 -2.47 -17.82 -18.94
CA ILE A 67 -1.58 -18.59 -18.06
C ILE A 67 -2.43 -19.31 -17.03
N ASN A 68 -2.54 -20.65 -17.14
CA ASN A 68 -3.22 -21.49 -16.15
C ASN A 68 -2.20 -22.40 -15.49
N THR A 69 -2.06 -22.31 -14.17
CA THR A 69 -1.09 -23.17 -13.46
C THR A 69 -1.49 -24.65 -13.54
N GLU A 70 -0.52 -25.56 -13.62
CA GLU A 70 -0.75 -27.00 -13.85
C GLU A 70 -0.34 -27.87 -12.66
N ARG A 71 0.45 -27.32 -11.74
CA ARG A 71 0.90 -28.00 -10.51
C ARG A 71 1.43 -27.06 -9.47
N SER A 72 1.46 -27.50 -8.24
CA SER A 72 2.03 -26.77 -7.12
C SER A 72 3.57 -26.85 -7.11
N GLY A 73 4.19 -25.75 -6.68
CA GLY A 73 5.55 -25.78 -6.14
C GLY A 73 5.60 -26.47 -4.77
N GLN A 74 6.64 -26.22 -3.99
CA GLN A 74 6.82 -26.73 -2.63
C GLN A 74 7.47 -25.65 -1.75
N PRO A 75 7.40 -25.76 -0.41
CA PRO A 75 8.15 -24.87 0.48
C PRO A 75 9.65 -24.81 0.09
N GLY A 76 10.14 -23.61 -0.22
CA GLY A 76 11.52 -23.39 -0.66
C GLY A 76 11.81 -23.80 -2.12
N GLN A 77 10.84 -24.34 -2.86
CA GLN A 77 10.95 -24.76 -4.25
C GLN A 77 9.72 -24.30 -5.04
N ARG A 78 9.54 -22.99 -5.15
CA ARG A 78 8.42 -22.38 -5.88
C ARG A 78 8.58 -22.62 -7.39
N ILE A 79 7.48 -22.75 -8.11
CA ILE A 79 7.49 -22.59 -9.57
C ILE A 79 7.41 -21.08 -9.85
N VAL A 80 8.35 -20.56 -10.62
CA VAL A 80 8.45 -19.12 -10.90
C VAL A 80 8.15 -18.87 -12.37
N ILE A 81 7.22 -17.98 -12.66
CA ILE A 81 6.87 -17.48 -13.99
C ILE A 81 7.30 -16.02 -14.02
N GLN A 82 8.30 -15.67 -14.81
CA GLN A 82 8.83 -14.30 -14.76
C GLN A 82 9.26 -13.75 -16.10
N ALA A 83 9.22 -12.42 -16.21
CA ALA A 83 9.73 -11.72 -17.38
C ALA A 83 11.22 -12.00 -17.58
N TYR A 84 11.61 -12.33 -18.80
CA TYR A 84 13.04 -12.48 -19.17
C TYR A 84 13.77 -11.14 -19.12
N ASP A 85 13.14 -10.09 -19.60
CA ASP A 85 13.66 -8.72 -19.57
C ASP A 85 12.71 -7.80 -18.80
N PRO A 86 13.03 -7.42 -17.56
CA PRO A 86 12.18 -6.51 -16.78
C PRO A 86 12.00 -5.12 -17.38
N ALA A 87 12.88 -4.70 -18.30
CA ALA A 87 12.74 -3.42 -19.00
C ALA A 87 11.80 -3.49 -20.21
N ASN A 88 11.52 -4.69 -20.71
CA ASN A 88 10.62 -4.95 -21.82
C ASN A 88 9.71 -6.12 -21.47
N ARG A 89 8.75 -5.84 -20.57
CA ARG A 89 7.88 -6.85 -19.96
C ARG A 89 6.92 -7.47 -20.99
N PRO A 90 6.70 -8.80 -20.93
CA PRO A 90 5.72 -9.46 -21.78
C PRO A 90 4.30 -9.03 -21.43
N LEU A 91 3.48 -8.82 -22.46
CA LEU A 91 2.06 -8.49 -22.37
C LEU A 91 1.22 -9.74 -22.62
N ILE A 92 0.42 -10.13 -21.64
CA ILE A 92 -0.59 -11.20 -21.74
C ILE A 92 -1.93 -10.52 -21.98
N SER A 93 -2.46 -10.65 -23.20
CA SER A 93 -3.66 -9.96 -23.68
C SER A 93 -4.58 -10.98 -24.33
N THR A 94 -5.62 -11.39 -23.60
CA THR A 94 -6.42 -12.57 -23.97
C THR A 94 -7.89 -12.27 -24.24
N GLY A 95 -8.33 -11.02 -24.01
CA GLY A 95 -9.75 -10.66 -24.07
C GLY A 95 -10.56 -11.40 -22.99
N GLY A 96 -10.01 -11.54 -21.79
CA GLY A 96 -10.64 -12.23 -20.67
C GLY A 96 -9.66 -12.50 -19.54
N GLY A 97 -9.87 -13.57 -18.76
CA GLY A 97 -8.94 -13.98 -17.71
C GLY A 97 -7.55 -14.30 -18.25
N ALA A 98 -6.56 -13.51 -17.87
CA ALA A 98 -5.20 -13.63 -18.39
C ALA A 98 -4.32 -14.56 -17.55
N LEU A 99 -4.66 -14.71 -16.24
CA LEU A 99 -3.92 -15.56 -15.31
C LEU A 99 -4.89 -16.28 -14.36
N SER A 100 -4.78 -17.61 -14.28
CA SER A 100 -5.44 -18.44 -13.25
C SER A 100 -4.41 -19.21 -12.42
N ILE A 101 -4.46 -19.03 -11.11
CA ILE A 101 -3.58 -19.70 -10.14
C ILE A 101 -4.45 -20.61 -9.27
N ASP A 102 -4.43 -21.91 -9.60
CA ASP A 102 -5.16 -22.98 -8.91
C ASP A 102 -4.20 -23.92 -8.15
N HIS A 103 -2.94 -23.53 -8.01
CA HIS A 103 -1.87 -24.35 -7.44
C HIS A 103 -0.99 -23.52 -6.51
N SER A 104 -0.54 -24.12 -5.42
CA SER A 104 0.22 -23.44 -4.38
C SER A 104 1.72 -23.29 -4.70
N TYR A 105 2.37 -22.37 -3.96
CA TYR A 105 3.80 -22.05 -4.12
C TYR A 105 4.17 -21.60 -5.54
N ILE A 106 3.35 -20.78 -6.13
CA ILE A 106 3.62 -20.12 -7.42
C ILE A 106 4.17 -18.71 -7.16
N THR A 107 5.07 -18.26 -8.00
CA THR A 107 5.51 -16.86 -8.08
C THR A 107 5.33 -16.36 -9.50
N VAL A 108 4.66 -15.24 -9.66
CA VAL A 108 4.55 -14.51 -10.94
C VAL A 108 5.22 -13.16 -10.78
N ASP A 109 6.15 -12.82 -11.68
CA ASP A 109 7.03 -11.66 -11.52
C ASP A 109 7.23 -10.89 -12.82
N GLY A 110 6.82 -9.62 -12.83
CA GLY A 110 7.18 -8.68 -13.88
C GLY A 110 6.38 -8.76 -15.19
N LEU A 111 5.19 -9.38 -15.20
CA LEU A 111 4.34 -9.48 -16.37
C LEU A 111 3.28 -8.37 -16.42
N ILE A 112 2.72 -8.13 -17.61
CA ILE A 112 1.58 -7.23 -17.83
C ILE A 112 0.39 -8.09 -18.22
N PHE A 113 -0.73 -7.97 -17.49
CA PHE A 113 -2.00 -8.65 -17.74
C PHE A 113 -3.03 -7.62 -18.19
N ASP A 114 -3.55 -7.77 -19.40
CA ASP A 114 -4.52 -6.86 -20.00
C ASP A 114 -5.84 -7.60 -20.28
N GLY A 115 -6.90 -7.18 -19.62
CA GLY A 115 -8.23 -7.77 -19.77
C GLY A 115 -9.00 -7.27 -20.99
N GLU A 116 -8.44 -6.33 -21.78
CA GLU A 116 -9.06 -5.78 -23.01
C GLU A 116 -10.51 -5.28 -22.81
N PHE A 117 -10.89 -4.96 -21.57
CA PHE A 117 -12.27 -4.64 -21.16
C PHE A 117 -13.28 -5.76 -21.51
N ASP A 118 -12.87 -7.01 -21.48
CA ASP A 118 -13.78 -8.15 -21.57
C ASP A 118 -14.39 -8.50 -20.19
N GLY A 119 -15.50 -9.21 -20.19
CA GLY A 119 -16.36 -9.46 -19.03
C GLY A 119 -15.85 -10.46 -17.98
N SER A 120 -14.54 -10.67 -17.87
CA SER A 120 -13.91 -11.59 -16.91
C SER A 120 -12.99 -10.86 -15.94
N ASP A 121 -12.70 -11.49 -14.79
CA ASP A 121 -11.64 -11.06 -13.90
C ASP A 121 -10.29 -11.23 -14.61
N VAL A 122 -9.38 -10.27 -14.47
CA VAL A 122 -8.10 -10.28 -15.21
C VAL A 122 -7.16 -11.34 -14.65
N VAL A 123 -7.06 -11.41 -13.33
CA VAL A 123 -6.28 -12.40 -12.58
C VAL A 123 -7.20 -13.11 -11.58
N LYS A 124 -7.11 -14.43 -11.54
CA LYS A 124 -7.85 -15.26 -10.58
C LYS A 124 -6.90 -16.10 -9.74
N ILE A 125 -7.10 -16.11 -8.41
CA ILE A 125 -6.39 -16.96 -7.47
C ILE A 125 -7.44 -17.78 -6.70
N SER A 126 -7.52 -19.07 -6.97
CA SER A 126 -8.53 -19.95 -6.38
C SER A 126 -8.00 -20.65 -5.13
N SER A 127 -8.82 -21.40 -4.42
CA SER A 127 -8.51 -22.09 -3.17
C SER A 127 -7.30 -23.05 -3.18
N GLY A 128 -6.81 -23.42 -4.36
CA GLY A 128 -5.54 -24.16 -4.51
C GLY A 128 -4.30 -23.28 -4.58
N GLY A 129 -4.47 -21.96 -4.68
CA GLY A 129 -3.43 -20.96 -4.90
C GLY A 129 -2.68 -20.50 -3.64
N ASP A 130 -2.69 -21.28 -2.58
CA ASP A 130 -2.00 -20.92 -1.32
C ASP A 130 -0.53 -20.59 -1.54
N ASN A 131 0.00 -19.69 -0.71
CA ASN A 131 1.39 -19.29 -0.79
C ASN A 131 1.79 -18.69 -2.15
N THR A 132 0.87 -18.05 -2.85
CA THR A 132 1.16 -17.33 -4.10
C THR A 132 1.90 -16.04 -3.83
N ILE A 133 2.84 -15.70 -4.71
CA ILE A 133 3.47 -14.38 -4.78
C ILE A 133 3.22 -13.81 -6.18
N LEU A 134 2.51 -12.69 -6.23
CA LEU A 134 2.33 -11.88 -7.44
C LEU A 134 3.07 -10.55 -7.22
N ARG A 135 4.10 -10.28 -8.03
CA ARG A 135 4.91 -9.08 -7.80
C ARG A 135 5.38 -8.40 -9.08
N ASN A 136 5.60 -7.09 -8.98
CA ASN A 136 6.08 -6.25 -10.07
C ASN A 136 5.23 -6.34 -11.34
N CYS A 137 3.97 -6.75 -11.21
CA CYS A 137 3.05 -6.94 -12.31
C CYS A 137 2.21 -5.69 -12.55
N GLU A 138 1.70 -5.55 -13.77
CA GLU A 138 0.67 -4.58 -14.13
C GLU A 138 -0.59 -5.35 -14.53
N ILE A 139 -1.71 -5.02 -13.91
CA ILE A 139 -3.02 -5.63 -14.16
C ILE A 139 -3.96 -4.50 -14.58
N ARG A 140 -4.54 -4.59 -15.79
CA ARG A 140 -5.26 -3.46 -16.35
C ARG A 140 -6.42 -3.84 -17.28
N ASN A 141 -7.27 -2.83 -17.53
CA ASN A 141 -8.32 -2.88 -18.57
C ASN A 141 -9.33 -4.02 -18.36
N GLY A 142 -9.84 -4.19 -17.14
CA GLY A 142 -10.92 -5.11 -16.81
C GLY A 142 -12.28 -4.42 -16.78
N THR A 143 -13.37 -5.17 -17.00
CA THR A 143 -14.76 -4.74 -16.71
C THR A 143 -15.34 -5.48 -15.50
N LYS A 144 -14.53 -6.33 -14.87
CA LYS A 144 -14.70 -6.95 -13.58
C LYS A 144 -13.43 -6.72 -12.75
N ASP A 145 -13.15 -7.63 -11.82
CA ASP A 145 -12.08 -7.46 -10.85
C ASP A 145 -10.68 -7.61 -11.47
N GLY A 146 -9.75 -6.79 -11.02
CA GLY A 146 -8.35 -6.89 -11.42
C GLY A 146 -7.73 -8.17 -10.90
N ILE A 147 -7.91 -8.45 -9.60
CA ILE A 147 -7.53 -9.70 -8.94
C ILE A 147 -8.73 -10.19 -8.12
N ASP A 148 -9.31 -11.32 -8.51
CA ASP A 148 -10.33 -12.05 -7.75
C ASP A 148 -9.68 -13.23 -7.01
N MET A 149 -9.74 -13.20 -5.67
CA MET A 149 -9.21 -14.26 -4.82
C MET A 149 -10.32 -14.97 -4.07
N ASN A 150 -10.24 -16.31 -4.01
CA ASN A 150 -11.21 -17.15 -3.33
C ASN A 150 -10.51 -18.23 -2.51
N GLU A 151 -10.52 -18.11 -1.17
CA GLU A 151 -10.00 -19.09 -0.22
C GLU A 151 -8.52 -19.48 -0.45
N ALA A 152 -7.69 -18.54 -0.92
CA ALA A 152 -6.25 -18.75 -1.11
C ALA A 152 -5.47 -18.13 0.05
N ASP A 153 -4.83 -18.95 0.86
CA ASP A 153 -4.13 -18.52 2.07
C ASP A 153 -2.66 -18.15 1.82
N ASP A 154 -2.10 -17.29 2.69
CA ASP A 154 -0.68 -16.87 2.66
C ASP A 154 -0.27 -16.22 1.33
N VAL A 155 -1.14 -15.39 0.74
CA VAL A 155 -0.89 -14.68 -0.53
C VAL A 155 -0.14 -13.38 -0.30
N LEU A 156 0.87 -13.11 -1.14
CA LEU A 156 1.58 -11.84 -1.21
C LEU A 156 1.39 -11.18 -2.58
N ILE A 157 0.81 -9.98 -2.59
CA ILE A 157 0.73 -9.10 -3.77
C ILE A 157 1.66 -7.91 -3.50
N GLU A 158 2.74 -7.79 -4.28
CA GLU A 158 3.81 -6.83 -3.97
C GLU A 158 4.22 -6.00 -5.19
N ASN A 159 4.31 -4.67 -5.01
CA ASN A 159 4.77 -3.73 -6.05
C ASN A 159 4.00 -3.85 -7.38
N CYS A 160 2.71 -4.11 -7.32
CA CYS A 160 1.85 -4.24 -8.49
C CYS A 160 1.14 -2.92 -8.80
N GLU A 161 0.90 -2.68 -10.08
CA GLU A 161 0.05 -1.60 -10.57
C GLU A 161 -1.25 -2.20 -11.09
N ILE A 162 -2.41 -1.78 -10.52
CA ILE A 162 -3.72 -2.34 -10.83
C ILE A 162 -4.65 -1.18 -11.19
N HIS A 163 -5.16 -1.17 -12.44
CA HIS A 163 -5.88 0.02 -12.87
C HIS A 163 -6.84 -0.22 -14.06
N HIS A 164 -7.76 0.73 -14.23
CA HIS A 164 -8.79 0.71 -15.27
C HIS A 164 -9.67 -0.56 -15.19
N MET A 165 -10.15 -0.85 -13.97
CA MET A 165 -11.19 -1.83 -13.74
C MET A 165 -12.53 -1.10 -13.86
N LEU A 166 -13.12 -1.06 -15.06
CA LEU A 166 -14.20 -0.14 -15.42
C LEU A 166 -15.44 -0.93 -15.86
N GLY A 167 -16.30 -1.28 -14.93
CA GLY A 167 -17.59 -1.90 -15.15
C GLY A 167 -18.70 -0.87 -15.44
N GLY A 168 -19.53 -1.13 -16.44
CA GLY A 168 -20.65 -0.26 -16.82
C GLY A 168 -20.21 1.12 -17.31
N SER A 169 -20.92 2.17 -16.89
CA SER A 169 -20.68 3.56 -17.28
C SER A 169 -21.01 4.49 -16.12
N LEU A 170 -20.70 5.78 -16.21
CA LEU A 170 -21.00 6.76 -15.15
C LEU A 170 -22.46 6.71 -14.70
N SER A 171 -23.43 6.58 -15.61
CA SER A 171 -24.86 6.55 -15.30
C SER A 171 -25.39 5.17 -14.88
N ASN A 172 -24.61 4.12 -15.03
CA ASN A 172 -24.95 2.75 -14.66
C ASN A 172 -23.67 2.01 -14.26
N GLN A 173 -23.04 2.52 -13.20
CA GLN A 173 -21.81 1.95 -12.66
C GLN A 173 -22.07 0.54 -12.17
N VAL A 174 -21.19 -0.37 -12.57
CA VAL A 174 -21.13 -1.76 -12.12
C VAL A 174 -19.81 -1.93 -11.39
N ASP A 175 -19.85 -2.65 -10.29
CA ASP A 175 -18.66 -2.86 -9.47
C ASP A 175 -17.63 -3.66 -10.28
N ALA A 176 -16.45 -3.07 -10.41
CA ALA A 176 -15.24 -3.72 -10.89
C ALA A 176 -14.11 -3.22 -9.98
N HIS A 177 -13.62 -4.10 -9.14
CA HIS A 177 -12.70 -3.77 -8.07
C HIS A 177 -11.24 -3.93 -8.52
N GLY A 178 -10.33 -3.28 -7.79
CA GLY A 178 -8.89 -3.55 -7.97
C GLY A 178 -8.55 -4.95 -7.52
N ILE A 179 -8.84 -5.24 -6.25
CA ILE A 179 -8.63 -6.55 -5.62
C ILE A 179 -9.87 -6.91 -4.81
N VAL A 180 -10.36 -8.12 -5.01
CA VAL A 180 -11.39 -8.75 -4.17
C VAL A 180 -10.77 -9.93 -3.44
N ALA A 181 -10.99 -9.98 -2.11
CA ALA A 181 -10.48 -11.04 -1.23
C ALA A 181 -11.66 -11.72 -0.52
N THR A 182 -11.84 -13.02 -0.74
CA THR A 182 -13.01 -13.78 -0.30
C THR A 182 -12.61 -15.04 0.47
N GLY A 183 -12.55 -14.96 1.81
CA GLY A 183 -12.23 -16.10 2.68
C GLY A 183 -10.74 -16.32 2.94
N GLU A 184 -9.86 -15.41 2.57
CA GLU A 184 -8.40 -15.55 2.70
C GLU A 184 -7.91 -15.43 4.14
N GLN A 185 -6.85 -16.17 4.46
CA GLN A 185 -6.06 -16.02 5.68
C GLN A 185 -4.66 -15.52 5.34
N ASN A 186 -4.15 -14.56 6.11
CA ASN A 186 -2.77 -14.04 5.98
C ASN A 186 -2.48 -13.39 4.61
N LEU A 187 -3.40 -12.60 4.07
CA LEU A 187 -3.18 -11.83 2.85
C LEU A 187 -2.29 -10.61 3.14
N THR A 188 -1.24 -10.43 2.34
CA THR A 188 -0.41 -9.22 2.36
C THR A 188 -0.44 -8.51 1.01
N ILE A 189 -0.82 -7.23 1.01
CA ILE A 189 -0.76 -6.33 -0.15
C ILE A 189 0.23 -5.22 0.19
N ARG A 190 1.33 -5.12 -0.56
CA ARG A 190 2.43 -4.23 -0.22
C ARG A 190 2.94 -3.45 -1.44
N GLY A 191 3.13 -2.14 -1.27
CA GLY A 191 3.76 -1.30 -2.29
C GLY A 191 2.98 -1.18 -3.59
N CYS A 192 1.67 -1.46 -3.56
CA CYS A 192 0.82 -1.46 -4.74
C CYS A 192 0.20 -0.08 -5.00
N ASN A 193 -0.04 0.20 -6.29
CA ASN A 193 -0.77 1.38 -6.75
C ASN A 193 -2.06 0.91 -7.43
N ILE A 194 -3.22 1.22 -6.85
CA ILE A 194 -4.53 0.75 -7.33
C ILE A 194 -5.41 1.96 -7.62
N TYR A 195 -5.90 2.06 -8.87
CA TYR A 195 -6.63 3.26 -9.28
C TYR A 195 -7.57 3.05 -10.48
N TYR A 196 -8.50 3.97 -10.67
CA TYR A 196 -9.53 3.92 -11.73
C TYR A 196 -10.30 2.60 -11.71
N THR A 197 -10.84 2.26 -10.55
CA THR A 197 -11.77 1.14 -10.39
C THR A 197 -13.19 1.68 -10.35
N SER A 198 -14.17 1.05 -11.00
CA SER A 198 -15.57 1.46 -10.87
C SER A 198 -16.24 0.92 -9.58
N GLY A 199 -15.66 -0.09 -8.95
CA GLY A 199 -15.94 -0.51 -7.58
C GLY A 199 -14.91 0.07 -6.60
N ASP A 200 -14.59 -0.68 -5.56
CA ASP A 200 -13.58 -0.34 -4.57
C ASP A 200 -12.15 -0.67 -5.08
N CYS A 201 -11.12 0.03 -4.60
CA CYS A 201 -9.75 -0.41 -4.90
C CYS A 201 -9.45 -1.76 -4.23
N PHE A 202 -9.94 -1.96 -3.00
CA PHE A 202 -9.85 -3.23 -2.28
C PHE A 202 -11.16 -3.52 -1.54
N GLN A 203 -11.68 -4.74 -1.69
CA GLN A 203 -12.88 -5.19 -1.00
C GLN A 203 -12.70 -6.59 -0.41
N THR A 204 -13.24 -6.83 0.80
CA THR A 204 -13.34 -8.16 1.38
C THR A 204 -14.75 -8.72 1.26
N ASP A 205 -14.86 -10.04 1.05
CA ASP A 205 -16.06 -10.88 1.16
C ASP A 205 -17.35 -10.28 0.53
N PRO A 206 -17.32 -9.94 -0.77
CA PRO A 206 -18.45 -9.26 -1.43
C PRO A 206 -19.74 -10.08 -1.40
N ASN A 207 -19.65 -11.39 -1.51
CA ASN A 207 -20.79 -12.30 -1.61
C ASN A 207 -21.21 -12.88 -0.24
N ARG A 208 -20.33 -12.83 0.76
CA ARG A 208 -20.56 -13.29 2.14
C ARG A 208 -20.93 -14.78 2.27
N ASP A 209 -20.63 -15.59 1.26
CA ASP A 209 -20.95 -17.03 1.20
C ASP A 209 -19.74 -17.94 1.48
N TYR A 210 -18.55 -17.34 1.68
CA TYR A 210 -17.27 -18.02 1.83
C TYR A 210 -16.84 -18.13 3.29
N PRO A 211 -15.80 -18.94 3.60
CA PRO A 211 -15.21 -18.97 4.94
C PRO A 211 -14.82 -17.58 5.44
N LEU A 212 -14.67 -17.46 6.75
CA LEU A 212 -14.26 -16.19 7.37
C LEU A 212 -12.82 -15.88 6.99
N TRP A 213 -12.56 -14.66 6.53
CA TRP A 213 -11.22 -14.14 6.29
C TRP A 213 -10.58 -13.60 7.57
N ASP A 214 -9.26 -13.58 7.70
CA ASP A 214 -8.53 -12.99 8.83
C ASP A 214 -7.11 -12.59 8.44
N ASN A 215 -6.53 -11.69 9.26
CA ASN A 215 -5.13 -11.29 9.19
C ASN A 215 -4.72 -10.72 7.81
N VAL A 216 -5.45 -9.71 7.36
CA VAL A 216 -5.13 -8.96 6.14
C VAL A 216 -4.22 -7.79 6.49
N LEU A 217 -3.10 -7.66 5.80
CA LEU A 217 -2.16 -6.54 5.89
C LEU A 217 -2.10 -5.79 4.54
N ILE A 218 -2.43 -4.50 4.56
CA ILE A 218 -2.22 -3.60 3.42
C ILE A 218 -1.21 -2.55 3.86
N GLU A 219 -0.05 -2.51 3.21
CA GLU A 219 1.00 -1.58 3.63
C GLU A 219 1.74 -0.91 2.47
N ASN A 220 2.10 0.37 2.67
CA ASN A 220 2.82 1.18 1.69
C ASN A 220 2.12 1.24 0.33
N CYS A 221 0.78 1.25 0.31
CA CYS A 221 -0.04 1.29 -0.89
C CYS A 221 -0.63 2.67 -1.14
N THR A 222 -0.87 2.98 -2.41
CA THR A 222 -1.63 4.16 -2.83
C THR A 222 -2.90 3.71 -3.55
N LEU A 223 -4.04 4.15 -3.05
CA LEU A 223 -5.37 3.81 -3.54
C LEU A 223 -6.07 5.10 -3.95
N TRP A 224 -6.41 5.25 -5.24
CA TRP A 224 -6.92 6.55 -5.66
C TRP A 224 -7.82 6.49 -6.88
N THR A 225 -8.58 7.55 -7.07
CA THR A 225 -9.31 7.79 -8.30
C THR A 225 -9.20 9.26 -8.71
N GLY A 226 -9.67 9.57 -9.90
CA GLY A 226 -9.67 10.92 -10.44
C GLY A 226 -10.31 10.96 -11.83
N PRO A 227 -10.30 12.12 -12.51
CA PRO A 227 -10.79 12.20 -13.86
C PRO A 227 -10.00 11.28 -14.81
N LEU A 228 -10.70 10.42 -15.55
CA LEU A 228 -10.08 9.57 -16.56
C LEU A 228 -9.33 10.43 -17.60
N PRO A 229 -8.10 10.08 -17.97
CA PRO A 229 -7.32 10.85 -18.94
C PRO A 229 -7.81 10.71 -20.38
N ALA A 230 -8.54 9.64 -20.70
CA ALA A 230 -9.09 9.31 -22.01
C ALA A 230 -10.34 8.45 -21.84
N ASP A 231 -11.09 8.28 -22.92
CA ASP A 231 -12.20 7.31 -22.98
C ASP A 231 -11.65 5.89 -22.77
N ALA A 232 -12.34 5.09 -21.94
CA ALA A 232 -11.97 3.71 -21.64
C ALA A 232 -13.22 2.88 -21.33
N ALA A 233 -13.40 1.75 -21.99
CA ALA A 233 -14.65 0.99 -21.98
C ALA A 233 -15.85 1.90 -22.34
N ASP A 234 -16.90 1.91 -21.52
CA ASP A 234 -18.08 2.79 -21.69
C ASP A 234 -18.00 4.09 -20.87
N TRP A 235 -16.79 4.44 -20.37
CA TRP A 235 -16.50 5.65 -19.61
C TRP A 235 -15.81 6.70 -20.49
N ASN A 236 -16.16 7.97 -20.30
CA ASN A 236 -15.59 9.07 -21.07
C ASN A 236 -14.44 9.76 -20.31
N ALA A 237 -13.57 10.40 -21.07
CA ALA A 237 -12.51 11.25 -20.50
C ALA A 237 -13.12 12.32 -19.57
N GLY A 238 -12.50 12.50 -18.41
CA GLY A 238 -12.94 13.45 -17.39
C GLY A 238 -13.98 12.89 -16.40
N GLU A 239 -14.59 11.75 -16.65
CA GLU A 239 -15.44 11.05 -15.67
C GLU A 239 -14.60 10.44 -14.55
N ILE A 240 -15.16 10.38 -13.33
CA ILE A 240 -14.46 9.87 -12.14
C ILE A 240 -15.14 8.58 -11.70
N PRO A 241 -14.54 7.41 -11.96
CA PRO A 241 -15.05 6.13 -11.47
C PRO A 241 -14.80 5.97 -9.97
N GLY A 242 -15.37 4.93 -9.37
CA GLY A 242 -15.02 4.43 -8.04
C GLY A 242 -16.10 4.60 -7.00
N GLU A 243 -15.97 3.78 -5.96
CA GLU A 243 -16.78 3.85 -4.73
C GLU A 243 -15.92 4.24 -3.54
N ASN A 244 -15.06 3.35 -3.06
CA ASN A 244 -14.17 3.59 -1.93
C ASN A 244 -12.74 3.13 -2.26
N ALA A 245 -11.75 3.59 -1.48
CA ALA A 245 -10.44 2.97 -1.57
C ALA A 245 -10.47 1.58 -0.91
N ILE A 246 -11.08 1.46 0.26
CA ILE A 246 -11.24 0.19 0.97
C ILE A 246 -12.68 0.04 1.45
N ASP A 247 -13.29 -1.12 1.19
CA ASP A 247 -14.58 -1.53 1.74
C ASP A 247 -14.46 -2.89 2.43
N THR A 248 -14.78 -2.95 3.73
CA THR A 248 -14.76 -4.21 4.48
C THR A 248 -16.14 -4.82 4.59
N LYS A 249 -16.23 -6.11 4.32
CA LYS A 249 -17.44 -6.92 4.53
C LYS A 249 -17.04 -8.22 5.20
N ILE A 250 -17.99 -8.91 5.82
CA ILE A 250 -17.74 -10.18 6.49
C ILE A 250 -18.86 -11.18 6.18
N ASN A 251 -18.51 -12.46 6.18
CA ASN A 251 -19.46 -13.55 6.03
C ASN A 251 -20.55 -13.50 7.13
N GLU A 252 -21.78 -13.86 6.78
CA GLU A 252 -22.93 -13.86 7.71
C GLU A 252 -22.75 -14.81 8.89
N ASP A 253 -21.97 -15.88 8.75
CA ASP A 253 -21.66 -16.82 9.83
C ASP A 253 -20.91 -16.18 11.02
N ALA A 254 -20.24 -15.05 10.81
CA ALA A 254 -19.63 -14.27 11.88
C ALA A 254 -20.67 -13.54 12.76
N VAL A 255 -21.85 -13.27 12.19
CA VAL A 255 -22.91 -12.51 12.88
C VAL A 255 -23.41 -13.28 14.09
N GLY A 256 -23.44 -12.64 15.26
CA GLY A 256 -23.85 -13.27 16.53
C GLY A 256 -22.77 -14.12 17.21
N THR A 257 -21.61 -14.32 16.61
CA THR A 257 -20.44 -15.00 17.24
C THR A 257 -19.50 -13.98 17.90
N SER A 258 -18.45 -14.46 18.58
CA SER A 258 -17.35 -13.61 19.08
C SER A 258 -16.26 -13.35 18.05
N TYR A 259 -16.34 -13.95 16.86
CA TYR A 259 -15.35 -13.79 15.81
C TYR A 259 -15.33 -12.35 15.26
N ARG A 260 -14.13 -11.82 15.00
CA ARG A 260 -13.88 -10.56 14.32
C ARG A 260 -12.68 -10.75 13.40
N ALA A 261 -12.85 -10.41 12.13
CA ALA A 261 -11.75 -10.43 11.17
C ALA A 261 -10.78 -9.27 11.46
N LYS A 262 -9.49 -9.48 11.25
CA LYS A 262 -8.46 -8.48 11.49
C LYS A 262 -7.91 -7.93 10.19
N ILE A 263 -7.84 -6.61 10.12
CA ILE A 263 -7.17 -5.90 9.03
C ILE A 263 -6.23 -4.84 9.62
N THR A 264 -5.01 -4.79 9.10
CA THR A 264 -4.05 -3.74 9.41
C THR A 264 -3.76 -2.93 8.15
N LEU A 265 -3.93 -1.62 8.24
CA LEU A 265 -3.59 -0.64 7.21
C LEU A 265 -2.38 0.15 7.70
N ARG A 266 -1.24 0.02 7.03
CA ARG A 266 -0.01 0.68 7.45
C ARG A 266 0.56 1.52 6.31
N HIS A 267 0.72 2.84 6.54
CA HIS A 267 1.20 3.78 5.51
C HIS A 267 0.43 3.65 4.17
N VAL A 268 -0.89 3.52 4.26
CA VAL A 268 -1.79 3.52 3.11
C VAL A 268 -2.26 4.94 2.85
N THR A 269 -2.12 5.38 1.60
CA THR A 269 -2.62 6.69 1.15
C THR A 269 -3.84 6.50 0.28
N ALA A 270 -4.94 7.22 0.57
CA ALA A 270 -6.17 7.17 -0.22
C ALA A 270 -6.70 8.57 -0.56
N TYR A 271 -6.99 8.82 -1.85
CA TYR A 271 -7.48 10.13 -2.29
C TYR A 271 -8.32 10.09 -3.57
N GLY A 272 -9.10 11.18 -3.76
CA GLY A 272 -9.81 11.44 -5.01
C GLY A 272 -11.22 10.84 -5.08
N PHE A 273 -11.72 10.21 -4.01
CA PHE A 273 -13.07 9.64 -3.93
C PHE A 273 -14.08 10.77 -3.65
N VAL A 274 -14.28 11.62 -4.66
CA VAL A 274 -15.14 12.81 -4.57
C VAL A 274 -16.59 12.47 -4.91
N PRO A 275 -17.58 13.31 -4.55
CA PRO A 275 -18.98 13.10 -4.88
C PRO A 275 -19.19 12.87 -6.39
N GLY A 276 -20.03 11.91 -6.74
CA GLY A 276 -20.29 11.53 -8.13
C GLY A 276 -21.66 10.90 -8.30
N TYR A 277 -21.77 9.89 -9.18
CA TYR A 277 -23.02 9.15 -9.37
C TYR A 277 -23.43 8.39 -8.10
N ILE A 278 -22.46 7.81 -7.40
CA ILE A 278 -22.65 7.18 -6.09
C ILE A 278 -22.34 8.21 -5.01
N ASN A 279 -23.21 8.33 -4.01
CA ASN A 279 -23.03 9.19 -2.84
C ASN A 279 -22.32 8.45 -1.71
N ASN A 280 -21.75 9.19 -0.79
CA ASN A 280 -21.02 8.69 0.39
C ASN A 280 -19.77 7.88 0.02
N ARG A 281 -19.04 8.31 -1.01
CA ARG A 281 -17.73 7.76 -1.37
C ARG A 281 -16.73 8.05 -0.26
N ALA A 282 -16.02 7.05 0.18
CA ALA A 282 -15.07 7.19 1.28
C ALA A 282 -13.68 6.70 0.88
N ALA A 283 -12.64 7.30 1.44
CA ALA A 283 -11.33 6.67 1.38
C ALA A 283 -11.38 5.32 2.10
N PHE A 284 -11.86 5.29 3.33
CA PHE A 284 -11.93 4.06 4.13
C PHE A 284 -13.34 3.83 4.63
N ASN A 285 -14.04 2.83 4.09
CA ASN A 285 -15.36 2.38 4.54
C ASN A 285 -15.20 1.10 5.38
N ILE A 286 -15.01 1.28 6.68
CA ILE A 286 -14.76 0.18 7.63
C ILE A 286 -16.05 -0.15 8.36
N LYS A 287 -16.50 -1.37 8.18
CA LYS A 287 -17.81 -1.80 8.68
C LYS A 287 -17.82 -3.28 9.07
N GLU A 288 -18.95 -3.71 9.64
CA GLU A 288 -19.23 -5.09 10.04
C GLU A 288 -18.30 -5.56 11.17
N LYS A 289 -18.11 -6.84 11.37
CA LYS A 289 -17.32 -7.39 12.51
C LYS A 289 -15.83 -7.44 12.20
N VAL A 290 -15.27 -6.27 11.92
CA VAL A 290 -13.84 -6.11 11.60
C VAL A 290 -13.13 -5.43 12.77
N ASP A 291 -11.94 -5.91 13.12
CA ASP A 291 -10.98 -5.28 14.02
C ASP A 291 -9.90 -4.62 13.16
N CYS A 292 -9.98 -3.31 13.02
CA CYS A 292 -9.16 -2.52 12.10
C CYS A 292 -8.12 -1.69 12.85
N LEU A 293 -6.84 -1.92 12.53
CA LEU A 293 -5.74 -1.08 12.96
C LEU A 293 -5.25 -0.24 11.77
N MET A 294 -5.26 1.08 11.92
CA MET A 294 -4.71 2.05 10.95
C MET A 294 -3.47 2.71 11.54
N GLU A 295 -2.30 2.47 10.97
CA GLU A 295 -1.03 3.06 11.39
C GLU A 295 -0.45 3.91 10.26
N GLY A 296 -0.28 5.21 10.48
CA GLY A 296 0.29 6.11 9.48
C GLY A 296 -0.54 6.23 8.18
N VAL A 297 -1.86 6.08 8.28
CA VAL A 297 -2.75 6.17 7.13
C VAL A 297 -2.95 7.63 6.74
N VAL A 298 -3.01 7.91 5.42
CA VAL A 298 -3.26 9.25 4.88
C VAL A 298 -4.52 9.26 4.04
N ALA A 299 -5.46 10.18 4.34
CA ALA A 299 -6.68 10.38 3.57
C ALA A 299 -6.84 11.86 3.17
N TYR A 300 -6.97 12.16 1.87
CA TYR A 300 -7.17 13.56 1.45
C TYR A 300 -7.96 13.70 0.15
N GLY A 301 -8.66 14.84 0.01
CA GLY A 301 -9.37 15.17 -1.22
C GLY A 301 -10.51 14.19 -1.55
N ASN A 302 -11.21 13.70 -0.52
CA ASN A 302 -12.34 12.76 -0.65
C ASN A 302 -13.64 13.42 -0.22
N GLU A 303 -14.80 12.86 -0.61
CA GLU A 303 -16.08 13.19 -0.01
C GLU A 303 -16.08 12.84 1.49
N ILE A 304 -15.63 11.63 1.83
CA ILE A 304 -15.48 11.18 3.21
C ILE A 304 -14.08 10.60 3.40
N GLY A 305 -13.33 11.09 4.39
CA GLY A 305 -12.05 10.50 4.74
C GLY A 305 -12.23 9.11 5.34
N PHE A 306 -13.00 9.01 6.41
CA PHE A 306 -13.24 7.76 7.14
C PHE A 306 -14.74 7.55 7.39
N ARG A 307 -15.33 6.54 6.78
CA ARG A 307 -16.69 6.08 7.04
C ARG A 307 -16.63 4.85 7.95
N LEU A 308 -17.02 5.04 9.20
CA LEU A 308 -16.83 4.10 10.28
C LEU A 308 -18.19 3.63 10.81
N ARG A 309 -18.46 2.32 10.75
CA ARG A 309 -19.81 1.83 10.97
C ARG A 309 -19.91 0.86 12.15
N GLY A 310 -20.88 1.12 12.99
CA GLY A 310 -21.24 0.34 14.15
C GLY A 310 -22.02 -0.93 13.84
N PRO A 311 -22.66 -1.54 14.88
CA PRO A 311 -23.23 -2.87 14.81
C PRO A 311 -24.24 -3.10 13.69
N GLY A 312 -25.12 -2.15 13.40
CA GLY A 312 -26.17 -2.36 12.42
C GLY A 312 -26.76 -3.77 12.47
N GLY A 313 -27.06 -4.36 11.31
CA GLY A 313 -27.55 -5.73 11.23
C GLY A 313 -26.47 -6.82 11.23
N ARG A 314 -25.14 -6.46 11.08
CA ARG A 314 -24.03 -7.41 10.84
C ARG A 314 -22.88 -7.27 11.83
N GLY A 315 -23.11 -6.61 12.95
CA GLY A 315 -22.08 -6.25 13.91
C GLY A 315 -21.22 -5.08 13.44
N GLY A 316 -20.58 -4.36 14.37
CA GLY A 316 -19.81 -3.15 14.10
C GLY A 316 -18.30 -3.39 14.05
N ALA A 317 -17.60 -2.48 13.38
CA ALA A 317 -16.14 -2.44 13.40
C ALA A 317 -15.61 -1.98 14.76
N TYR A 318 -14.42 -2.44 15.14
CA TYR A 318 -13.58 -1.86 16.18
C TYR A 318 -12.39 -1.21 15.49
N ILE A 319 -12.15 0.05 15.79
CA ILE A 319 -11.21 0.86 15.01
C ILE A 319 -10.19 1.51 15.93
N THR A 320 -8.93 1.33 15.62
CA THR A 320 -7.81 2.03 16.24
C THR A 320 -7.00 2.72 15.16
N MET A 321 -6.82 4.04 15.31
CA MET A 321 -6.06 4.89 14.40
C MET A 321 -4.85 5.46 15.15
N ILE A 322 -3.66 5.28 14.60
CA ILE A 322 -2.39 5.72 15.19
C ILE A 322 -1.59 6.48 14.13
N ASN A 323 -1.10 7.66 14.48
CA ASN A 323 -0.25 8.49 13.61
C ASN A 323 -0.90 8.79 12.24
N CYS A 324 -2.23 8.83 12.15
CA CYS A 324 -2.92 9.10 10.89
C CYS A 324 -2.88 10.59 10.54
N ILE A 325 -2.91 10.88 9.25
CA ILE A 325 -2.96 12.24 8.72
C ILE A 325 -4.14 12.34 7.76
N SER A 326 -4.97 13.38 7.93
CA SER A 326 -6.06 13.56 7.00
C SER A 326 -6.36 15.05 6.78
N TYR A 327 -6.60 15.43 5.51
CA TYR A 327 -6.79 16.82 5.13
C TYR A 327 -7.64 16.95 3.85
N ASP A 328 -8.25 18.12 3.66
CA ASP A 328 -9.02 18.46 2.44
C ASP A 328 -10.10 17.44 2.08
N ASN A 329 -10.72 16.77 3.05
CA ASN A 329 -11.92 15.96 2.83
C ASN A 329 -13.16 16.79 3.16
N ASP A 330 -14.28 16.56 2.45
CA ASP A 330 -15.51 17.27 2.75
C ASP A 330 -16.04 16.91 4.15
N ILE A 331 -16.02 15.62 4.51
CA ILE A 331 -16.31 15.07 5.83
C ILE A 331 -15.09 14.27 6.28
N MET A 332 -14.56 14.60 7.47
CA MET A 332 -13.40 13.88 7.98
C MET A 332 -13.77 12.47 8.45
N PHE A 333 -14.77 12.40 9.35
CA PHE A 333 -15.29 11.16 9.91
C PHE A 333 -16.81 11.11 9.76
N ARG A 334 -17.31 10.15 9.02
CA ARG A 334 -18.73 9.80 9.08
C ARG A 334 -18.87 8.57 9.94
N VAL A 335 -19.54 8.73 11.10
CA VAL A 335 -19.71 7.66 12.09
C VAL A 335 -21.17 7.26 12.13
N GLU A 336 -21.45 5.97 11.95
CA GLU A 336 -22.78 5.44 11.78
C GLU A 336 -23.07 4.28 12.74
N ASP A 337 -24.35 4.12 13.11
CA ASP A 337 -24.93 2.91 13.70
C ASP A 337 -24.36 2.52 15.08
N ASP A 338 -24.21 3.48 16.00
CA ASP A 338 -23.73 3.28 17.37
C ASP A 338 -22.36 2.57 17.44
N LEU A 339 -21.37 3.08 16.71
CA LEU A 339 -20.00 2.53 16.66
C LEU A 339 -19.45 2.30 18.08
N GLU A 340 -19.13 1.05 18.42
CA GLU A 340 -18.78 0.66 19.79
C GLU A 340 -17.35 1.04 20.21
N VAL A 341 -16.38 1.03 19.29
CA VAL A 341 -14.96 1.31 19.58
C VAL A 341 -14.36 2.18 18.49
N LEU A 342 -13.93 3.37 18.88
CA LEU A 342 -13.12 4.28 18.06
C LEU A 342 -12.01 4.88 18.92
N LYS A 343 -10.77 4.48 18.64
CA LYS A 343 -9.58 5.03 19.26
C LYS A 343 -8.77 5.80 18.24
N ILE A 344 -8.41 7.04 18.56
CA ILE A 344 -7.62 7.91 17.69
C ILE A 344 -6.47 8.47 18.50
N TYR A 345 -5.25 8.08 18.16
CA TYR A 345 -4.06 8.44 18.91
C TYR A 345 -3.02 9.11 18.01
N ASN A 346 -2.38 10.14 18.53
CA ASN A 346 -1.23 10.80 17.91
C ASN A 346 -1.43 11.11 16.42
N SER A 347 -2.61 11.62 16.05
CA SER A 347 -2.97 11.86 14.65
C SER A 347 -3.09 13.37 14.37
N THR A 348 -3.04 13.74 13.10
CA THR A 348 -3.15 15.13 12.66
C THR A 348 -4.24 15.27 11.61
N PHE A 349 -5.24 16.10 11.93
CA PHE A 349 -6.40 16.34 11.08
C PHE A 349 -6.51 17.81 10.73
N ASP A 350 -6.46 18.10 9.43
CA ASP A 350 -6.62 19.45 8.90
C ASP A 350 -7.94 19.53 8.13
N LEU A 351 -8.91 20.23 8.70
CA LEU A 351 -10.21 20.40 8.07
C LEU A 351 -10.11 21.13 6.72
N GLY A 352 -9.12 22.03 6.58
CA GLY A 352 -8.90 22.78 5.34
C GLY A 352 -10.15 23.53 4.91
N SER A 353 -10.69 23.18 3.74
CA SER A 353 -11.97 23.68 3.21
C SER A 353 -13.14 22.71 3.47
N GLY A 354 -12.94 21.63 4.24
CA GLY A 354 -13.97 20.66 4.58
C GLY A 354 -15.11 21.26 5.41
N ASN A 355 -16.21 20.52 5.48
CA ASN A 355 -17.42 21.01 6.14
C ASN A 355 -17.44 20.70 7.65
N GLU A 356 -17.00 19.50 8.03
CA GLU A 356 -17.06 19.05 9.42
C GLU A 356 -16.08 17.91 9.74
N TYR A 357 -15.74 17.82 11.03
CA TYR A 357 -14.93 16.70 11.53
C TYR A 357 -15.74 15.42 11.70
N PHE A 358 -16.92 15.51 12.33
CA PHE A 358 -17.76 14.34 12.63
C PHE A 358 -19.19 14.53 12.11
N ASP A 359 -19.57 13.74 11.11
CA ASP A 359 -20.96 13.54 10.69
C ASP A 359 -21.50 12.30 11.40
N ASN A 360 -22.23 12.51 12.50
CA ASN A 360 -22.80 11.45 13.33
C ASN A 360 -24.17 11.05 12.81
N VAL A 361 -24.29 9.87 12.21
CA VAL A 361 -25.52 9.35 11.59
C VAL A 361 -26.02 8.11 12.33
N SER A 362 -27.34 7.95 12.45
CA SER A 362 -27.98 6.74 13.01
C SER A 362 -27.43 6.33 14.39
N GLY A 363 -27.26 7.30 15.32
CA GLY A 363 -26.71 7.04 16.66
C GLY A 363 -25.22 7.36 16.79
N GLY A 364 -24.47 7.45 15.67
CA GLY A 364 -23.07 7.83 15.68
C GLY A 364 -22.18 6.81 16.39
N TYR A 365 -21.62 7.15 17.54
CA TYR A 365 -20.71 6.32 18.33
C TYR A 365 -21.16 6.14 19.78
N ASP A 366 -20.70 5.05 20.45
CA ASP A 366 -20.83 4.89 21.90
C ASP A 366 -19.80 5.80 22.61
N PRO A 367 -20.22 6.78 23.42
CA PRO A 367 -19.28 7.66 24.13
C PRO A 367 -18.29 6.93 25.07
N ASN A 368 -18.63 5.72 25.53
CA ASN A 368 -17.73 4.92 26.37
C ASN A 368 -16.63 4.21 25.57
N GLY A 369 -16.84 4.03 24.26
CA GLY A 369 -15.88 3.40 23.35
C GLY A 369 -15.05 4.40 22.56
N LEU A 370 -15.32 5.70 22.70
CA LEU A 370 -14.54 6.76 22.05
C LEU A 370 -13.35 7.17 22.92
N ASP A 371 -12.16 7.08 22.35
CA ASP A 371 -10.93 7.53 23.02
C ASP A 371 -10.01 8.28 22.03
N VAL A 372 -10.00 9.61 22.11
CA VAL A 372 -9.19 10.48 21.26
C VAL A 372 -8.14 11.17 22.12
N ARG A 373 -6.84 10.92 21.84
CA ARG A 373 -5.73 11.50 22.59
C ARG A 373 -4.56 11.91 21.70
N ASN A 374 -3.80 12.89 22.17
CA ASN A 374 -2.57 13.37 21.55
C ASN A 374 -2.76 13.74 20.07
N SER A 375 -3.93 14.22 19.67
CA SER A 375 -4.23 14.52 18.26
C SER A 375 -4.34 16.04 18.03
N LEU A 376 -3.92 16.46 16.85
CA LEU A 376 -3.99 17.85 16.37
C LEU A 376 -5.19 18.04 15.45
N PHE A 377 -5.94 19.11 15.68
CA PHE A 377 -7.07 19.51 14.87
C PHE A 377 -6.88 20.97 14.42
N THR A 378 -7.11 21.31 13.18
CA THR A 378 -7.03 22.69 12.68
C THR A 378 -8.42 23.28 12.49
N GLY A 379 -8.52 24.60 12.40
CA GLY A 379 -9.80 25.30 12.26
C GLY A 379 -10.62 25.28 13.53
N GLU A 380 -11.09 24.11 13.95
CA GLU A 380 -11.78 23.88 15.23
C GLU A 380 -11.34 22.57 15.87
N LYS A 381 -11.63 22.43 17.15
CA LYS A 381 -11.42 21.16 17.87
C LYS A 381 -12.79 20.54 18.14
N PRO A 382 -13.09 19.36 17.59
CA PRO A 382 -14.41 18.75 17.78
C PRO A 382 -14.63 18.31 19.22
N ASP A 383 -15.91 18.23 19.64
CA ASP A 383 -16.30 17.81 20.99
C ASP A 383 -15.82 16.38 21.30
N GLU A 384 -15.73 15.52 20.29
CA GLU A 384 -15.16 14.17 20.35
C GLU A 384 -13.72 14.14 20.85
N ALA A 385 -12.96 15.19 20.60
CA ALA A 385 -11.57 15.36 21.05
C ALA A 385 -11.46 16.09 22.41
N SER A 386 -12.39 15.86 23.32
CA SER A 386 -12.48 16.57 24.61
C SER A 386 -11.29 16.35 25.55
N HIS A 387 -10.53 15.25 25.42
CA HIS A 387 -9.34 15.00 26.24
C HIS A 387 -8.32 16.14 26.14
N SER A 388 -7.71 16.51 27.28
CA SER A 388 -6.85 17.69 27.37
C SER A 388 -5.55 17.59 26.58
N SER A 389 -5.12 16.38 26.21
CA SER A 389 -3.95 16.17 25.35
C SER A 389 -4.21 16.43 23.86
N ASN A 390 -5.47 16.65 23.45
CA ASN A 390 -5.79 17.06 22.08
C ASN A 390 -5.69 18.58 21.94
N LEU A 391 -5.06 19.06 20.90
CA LEU A 391 -4.80 20.48 20.71
C LEU A 391 -5.47 21.04 19.45
N LEU A 392 -5.96 22.27 19.55
CA LEU A 392 -6.31 23.07 18.38
C LEU A 392 -5.03 23.66 17.80
N ALA A 393 -4.68 23.24 16.60
CA ALA A 393 -3.47 23.64 15.91
C ALA A 393 -3.73 24.73 14.86
N ASN A 394 -2.69 25.45 14.53
CA ASN A 394 -2.65 26.42 13.44
C ASN A 394 -1.30 26.31 12.71
N SER A 395 -1.08 27.16 11.69
CA SER A 395 0.12 27.11 10.85
C SER A 395 1.46 27.23 11.63
N SER A 396 1.47 27.79 12.83
CA SER A 396 2.70 27.91 13.64
C SER A 396 3.14 26.57 14.25
N PHE A 397 2.24 25.58 14.32
CA PHE A 397 2.56 24.25 14.81
C PHE A 397 3.42 23.45 13.82
N PHE A 398 3.32 23.75 12.53
CA PHE A 398 3.83 22.92 11.45
C PHE A 398 4.96 23.62 10.67
N ILE A 399 5.76 22.84 9.96
CA ILE A 399 6.79 23.36 9.06
C ILE A 399 6.14 24.09 7.88
N ASP A 400 5.10 23.49 7.27
CA ASP A 400 4.39 24.11 6.16
C ASP A 400 2.98 23.50 6.00
N MET A 401 2.04 24.01 6.77
CA MET A 401 0.65 23.56 6.72
C MET A 401 0.03 23.75 5.33
N SER A 402 0.34 24.86 4.66
CA SER A 402 -0.23 25.15 3.33
C SER A 402 0.26 24.20 2.23
N GLY A 403 1.40 23.58 2.43
CA GLY A 403 1.95 22.52 1.57
C GLY A 403 1.73 21.14 2.16
N HIS A 404 0.81 20.99 3.12
CA HIS A 404 0.46 19.75 3.79
C HIS A 404 1.64 19.03 4.46
N ASN A 405 2.67 19.77 4.83
CA ASN A 405 3.79 19.27 5.62
C ASN A 405 3.50 19.50 7.11
N TYR A 406 2.90 18.49 7.75
CA TYR A 406 2.47 18.52 9.15
C TYR A 406 3.55 18.14 10.15
N HIS A 407 4.81 18.02 9.74
CA HIS A 407 5.91 17.91 10.71
C HIS A 407 5.93 19.13 11.61
N LEU A 408 6.24 18.92 12.89
CA LEU A 408 6.22 19.99 13.88
C LEU A 408 7.34 21.00 13.65
N SER A 409 7.00 22.28 13.74
CA SER A 409 8.01 23.35 13.78
C SER A 409 8.81 23.25 15.09
N LEU A 410 10.05 23.74 15.13
CA LEU A 410 10.89 23.69 16.33
C LEU A 410 10.31 24.43 17.55
N SER A 411 9.36 25.33 17.32
CA SER A 411 8.65 26.08 18.38
C SER A 411 7.20 25.64 18.55
N SER A 412 6.85 24.48 18.01
CA SER A 412 5.48 23.98 18.07
C SER A 412 5.02 23.76 19.51
N PRO A 413 3.85 24.30 19.89
CA PRO A 413 3.25 23.99 21.20
C PRO A 413 2.90 22.52 21.41
N ALA A 414 2.92 21.71 20.35
CA ALA A 414 2.66 20.27 20.40
C ALA A 414 3.85 19.46 20.97
N ILE A 415 5.05 20.04 20.99
CA ILE A 415 6.25 19.37 21.46
C ILE A 415 6.15 19.10 22.97
N ASN A 416 6.35 17.83 23.37
CA ASN A 416 6.27 17.32 24.76
C ASN A 416 4.93 17.64 25.46
N ALA A 417 3.84 17.84 24.71
CA ALA A 417 2.52 18.18 25.25
C ALA A 417 1.57 16.98 25.35
N GLY A 418 1.98 15.82 24.86
CA GLY A 418 1.19 14.59 24.85
C GLY A 418 1.25 13.83 26.19
N VAL A 419 0.41 12.80 26.29
CA VAL A 419 0.41 11.83 27.39
C VAL A 419 0.92 10.49 26.87
N ASP A 420 1.48 9.68 27.76
CA ASP A 420 1.95 8.34 27.39
C ASP A 420 0.80 7.45 26.94
N ILE A 421 0.95 6.82 25.78
CA ILE A 421 0.02 5.82 25.21
C ILE A 421 0.87 4.60 24.87
N PRO A 422 0.83 3.53 25.67
CA PRO A 422 1.73 2.38 25.50
C PRO A 422 1.63 1.67 24.15
N GLU A 423 0.48 1.78 23.47
CA GLU A 423 0.24 1.21 22.16
C GLU A 423 0.93 1.98 21.02
N VAL A 424 1.39 3.22 21.28
CA VAL A 424 2.02 4.10 20.29
C VAL A 424 3.51 4.19 20.57
N THR A 425 4.31 3.41 19.87
CA THR A 425 5.76 3.31 20.10
C THR A 425 6.58 4.26 19.24
N ASP A 426 6.07 4.55 18.04
CA ASP A 426 6.77 5.33 17.03
C ASP A 426 5.86 6.44 16.48
N ASP A 427 6.45 7.41 15.79
CA ASP A 427 5.70 8.41 15.04
C ASP A 427 5.46 7.97 13.57
N PHE A 428 4.87 8.84 12.75
CA PHE A 428 4.59 8.56 11.34
C PHE A 428 5.85 8.22 10.53
N ASP A 429 7.00 8.80 10.87
CA ASP A 429 8.29 8.56 10.20
C ASP A 429 9.06 7.37 10.78
N GLY A 430 8.52 6.71 11.81
CA GLY A 430 9.18 5.62 12.53
C GLY A 430 10.22 6.11 13.56
N ASN A 431 10.17 7.38 13.99
CA ASN A 431 10.98 7.83 15.11
C ASN A 431 10.34 7.36 16.41
N PRO A 432 11.12 6.82 17.37
CA PRO A 432 10.57 6.30 18.62
C PRO A 432 9.99 7.42 19.49
N ARG A 433 8.81 7.18 20.06
CA ARG A 433 8.19 8.05 21.07
C ARG A 433 8.71 7.69 22.46
N ASN A 434 9.20 8.69 23.17
CA ASN A 434 9.81 8.47 24.48
C ASN A 434 8.81 8.74 25.60
N SER A 435 8.65 7.78 26.51
CA SER A 435 7.77 7.91 27.67
C SER A 435 8.03 9.20 28.47
N GLY A 436 6.96 9.93 28.78
CA GLY A 436 6.99 11.19 29.51
C GLY A 436 7.29 12.43 28.66
N SER A 437 7.43 12.27 27.33
CA SER A 437 7.72 13.38 26.43
C SER A 437 7.11 13.21 25.04
N TYR A 438 5.92 12.59 24.93
CA TYR A 438 5.22 12.43 23.65
C TYR A 438 4.83 13.79 23.08
N ASP A 439 5.03 13.94 21.79
CA ASP A 439 4.48 15.07 21.06
C ASP A 439 3.03 14.80 20.66
N VAL A 440 2.26 15.85 20.49
CA VAL A 440 0.89 15.76 20.02
C VAL A 440 0.87 15.80 18.49
N GLY A 441 0.10 14.90 17.87
CA GLY A 441 0.04 14.76 16.43
C GLY A 441 0.83 13.58 15.89
N ALA A 442 0.82 13.43 14.56
CA ALA A 442 1.39 12.28 13.86
C ALA A 442 2.93 12.19 13.93
N TYR A 443 3.60 13.29 14.21
CA TYR A 443 5.06 13.38 14.18
C TYR A 443 5.66 13.75 15.53
N GLU A 444 6.84 13.19 15.85
CA GLU A 444 7.72 13.67 16.90
C GLU A 444 8.57 14.83 16.36
N GLY A 445 8.59 15.94 17.10
CA GLY A 445 9.38 17.13 16.79
C GLY A 445 10.48 17.34 17.82
N GLY A 446 11.52 18.09 17.46
CA GLY A 446 12.53 18.57 18.40
C GLY A 446 13.59 17.59 18.86
N THR A 447 13.51 16.30 18.59
CA THR A 447 14.58 15.34 18.88
C THR A 447 15.25 14.84 17.61
N ILE A 448 16.50 15.23 17.44
CA ILE A 448 17.39 14.66 16.46
C ILE A 448 17.99 13.40 17.09
N THR A 449 17.34 12.24 16.92
CA THR A 449 17.96 10.95 17.24
C THR A 449 18.40 10.26 15.95
N GLY A 450 19.62 10.57 15.55
CA GLY A 450 20.36 9.83 14.53
C GLY A 450 21.72 9.44 15.08
N ILE A 451 21.83 8.20 15.58
CA ILE A 451 23.07 7.44 15.85
C ILE A 451 24.01 8.01 16.94
N GLY A 452 24.08 7.28 18.05
CA GLY A 452 25.20 7.28 19.00
C GLY A 452 24.96 8.09 20.26
N ASP A 453 24.50 7.37 21.30
CA ASP A 453 24.77 7.75 22.69
C ASP A 453 26.24 8.08 22.87
N GLU A 454 26.50 9.34 23.12
CA GLU A 454 27.43 9.87 24.09
C GLU A 454 27.46 11.38 23.90
N LEU A 455 26.78 12.09 24.82
CA LEU A 455 27.19 13.32 25.47
C LEU A 455 25.97 14.08 25.99
N ALA A 456 25.59 13.75 27.22
CA ALA A 456 24.78 14.64 28.05
C ALA A 456 25.64 15.88 28.38
N GLY A 457 25.17 17.03 27.97
CA GLY A 457 25.73 18.32 28.38
C GLY A 457 25.88 19.28 27.21
N ASP A 458 25.17 20.38 27.34
CA ASP A 458 25.17 21.60 26.53
C ASP A 458 24.24 21.64 25.31
N GLU A 459 23.29 22.58 25.37
CA GLU A 459 22.49 23.08 24.26
C GLU A 459 23.39 23.49 23.09
N VAL A 460 23.63 22.55 22.16
CA VAL A 460 24.16 22.92 20.85
C VAL A 460 22.96 22.98 19.90
N ALA A 461 22.50 24.19 19.62
CA ALA A 461 21.62 24.44 18.49
C ALA A 461 22.27 23.80 17.24
N ASN A 462 21.66 22.72 16.71
CA ASN A 462 22.18 22.10 15.48
C ASN A 462 22.12 23.12 14.35
N ASP A 463 23.27 23.42 13.83
CA ASP A 463 23.49 24.44 12.81
C ASP A 463 22.83 24.07 11.46
N PHE A 464 22.51 22.79 11.23
CA PHE A 464 22.00 22.27 9.97
C PHE A 464 21.01 21.13 10.22
N TYR A 465 19.95 21.04 9.40
CA TYR A 465 18.96 19.98 9.51
C TYR A 465 18.35 19.62 8.16
N LEU A 466 18.27 18.33 7.85
CA LEU A 466 17.57 17.78 6.68
C LEU A 466 16.23 17.23 7.12
N TYR A 467 15.13 17.82 6.64
CA TYR A 467 13.77 17.36 6.97
C TYR A 467 13.39 16.10 6.18
N PRO A 468 12.43 15.32 6.69
CA PRO A 468 11.77 14.30 5.88
C PRO A 468 11.21 14.91 4.58
N ASN A 469 11.25 14.13 3.50
CA ASN A 469 10.62 14.55 2.26
C ASN A 469 9.10 14.36 2.35
N TYR A 470 8.37 15.23 1.66
CA TYR A 470 6.91 15.16 1.62
C TYR A 470 6.37 15.48 0.23
N PRO A 471 5.39 14.68 -0.26
CA PRO A 471 4.89 13.43 0.34
C PRO A 471 5.95 12.32 0.37
N ASN A 472 5.76 11.31 1.24
CA ASN A 472 6.56 10.08 1.28
C ASN A 472 5.68 8.93 1.85
N PRO A 473 5.30 7.92 1.06
CA PRO A 473 5.63 7.72 -0.36
C PRO A 473 5.13 8.81 -1.30
N PHE A 474 5.68 8.92 -2.51
CA PHE A 474 5.34 9.99 -3.46
C PHE A 474 5.24 9.50 -4.90
N ASN A 475 4.37 10.18 -5.70
CA ASN A 475 4.14 9.88 -7.12
C ASN A 475 3.94 11.19 -7.93
N PRO A 476 4.74 11.51 -8.96
CA PRO A 476 6.16 11.17 -9.06
C PRO A 476 7.03 12.21 -8.34
N GLY A 477 6.46 13.23 -7.70
CA GLY A 477 7.16 14.38 -7.14
C GLY A 477 7.12 14.41 -5.61
N THR A 478 8.26 14.77 -4.99
CA THR A 478 8.35 15.02 -3.55
C THR A 478 9.20 16.24 -3.27
N ARG A 479 8.89 16.97 -2.21
CA ARG A 479 9.66 18.10 -1.74
C ARG A 479 10.60 17.67 -0.62
N ILE A 480 11.84 18.09 -0.71
CA ILE A 480 12.87 17.89 0.30
C ILE A 480 13.24 19.26 0.87
N ALA A 481 13.04 19.45 2.16
CA ALA A 481 13.39 20.66 2.87
C ALA A 481 14.67 20.45 3.70
N PHE A 482 15.48 21.49 3.85
CA PHE A 482 16.56 21.51 4.82
C PHE A 482 16.82 22.94 5.33
N ARG A 483 17.37 23.05 6.51
CA ARG A 483 17.74 24.33 7.12
C ARG A 483 19.24 24.41 7.30
N ILE A 484 19.80 25.57 7.00
CA ILE A 484 21.17 25.95 7.33
C ILE A 484 21.13 27.25 8.14
N ASN A 485 21.96 27.36 9.16
CA ASN A 485 21.96 28.52 10.06
C ASN A 485 23.08 29.53 9.75
N ARG A 486 23.84 29.29 8.70
CA ARG A 486 24.84 30.20 8.15
C ARG A 486 25.01 29.95 6.67
N ALA A 487 25.54 30.92 5.95
CA ALA A 487 25.89 30.73 4.53
C ALA A 487 26.96 29.62 4.40
N GLU A 488 26.66 28.57 3.63
CA GLU A 488 27.52 27.38 3.51
C GLU A 488 27.45 26.81 2.09
N THR A 489 28.50 26.07 1.70
CA THR A 489 28.45 25.26 0.49
C THR A 489 27.68 23.98 0.77
N VAL A 490 26.59 23.80 0.03
CA VAL A 490 25.63 22.69 0.23
C VAL A 490 25.58 21.82 -0.99
N GLN A 491 25.45 20.49 -0.78
CA GLN A 491 25.08 19.52 -1.81
C GLN A 491 23.92 18.68 -1.28
N LEU A 492 22.81 18.63 -2.05
CA LEU A 492 21.69 17.71 -1.84
C LEU A 492 21.61 16.76 -3.02
N SER A 493 21.85 15.49 -2.78
CA SER A 493 21.90 14.45 -3.82
C SER A 493 21.05 13.24 -3.46
N ILE A 494 20.53 12.59 -4.49
CA ILE A 494 19.67 11.41 -4.42
C ILE A 494 20.45 10.19 -4.93
N TYR A 495 20.34 9.07 -4.24
CA TYR A 495 21.02 7.82 -4.52
C TYR A 495 20.03 6.66 -4.55
N ASN A 496 20.33 5.63 -5.34
CA ASN A 496 19.65 4.34 -5.24
C ASN A 496 20.21 3.50 -4.07
N LEU A 497 19.61 2.34 -3.79
CA LEU A 497 20.07 1.44 -2.72
C LEU A 497 21.47 0.87 -2.92
N LEU A 498 22.01 0.92 -4.14
CA LEU A 498 23.40 0.51 -4.45
C LEU A 498 24.40 1.65 -4.19
N GLY A 499 23.93 2.83 -3.71
CA GLY A 499 24.77 4.00 -3.47
C GLY A 499 25.17 4.76 -4.74
N GLN A 500 24.57 4.47 -5.89
CA GLN A 500 24.82 5.19 -7.14
C GLN A 500 24.01 6.50 -7.14
N ALA A 501 24.67 7.61 -7.52
CA ALA A 501 24.00 8.89 -7.63
C ALA A 501 22.96 8.85 -8.76
N VAL A 502 21.75 9.30 -8.44
CA VAL A 502 20.60 9.36 -9.35
C VAL A 502 20.38 10.80 -9.82
N ARG A 503 20.35 11.74 -8.87
CA ARG A 503 20.09 13.15 -9.13
C ARG A 503 20.79 14.04 -8.12
N THR A 504 21.36 15.16 -8.58
CA THR A 504 21.80 16.24 -7.71
C THR A 504 20.78 17.38 -7.82
N LEU A 505 20.10 17.70 -6.71
CA LEU A 505 19.07 18.74 -6.67
C LEU A 505 19.66 20.12 -6.49
N VAL A 506 20.72 20.25 -5.70
CA VAL A 506 21.49 21.48 -5.54
C VAL A 506 22.94 21.15 -5.21
N SER A 507 23.85 21.97 -5.74
CA SER A 507 25.27 21.99 -5.39
C SER A 507 25.76 23.43 -5.52
N GLY A 508 26.11 24.10 -4.39
CA GLY A 508 26.55 25.49 -4.39
C GLY A 508 26.45 26.16 -3.03
N GLN A 509 26.80 27.44 -2.99
CA GLN A 509 26.70 28.24 -1.78
C GLN A 509 25.27 28.76 -1.59
N LEU A 510 24.69 28.49 -0.42
CA LEU A 510 23.37 28.97 -0.03
C LEU A 510 23.45 29.89 1.18
N ALA A 511 22.52 30.83 1.26
CA ALA A 511 22.39 31.71 2.43
C ALA A 511 21.75 30.97 3.60
N GLU A 512 21.91 31.49 4.81
CA GLU A 512 21.17 31.06 5.99
C GLU A 512 19.67 31.03 5.72
N GLY A 513 18.98 29.97 6.20
CA GLY A 513 17.53 29.85 6.09
C GLY A 513 17.03 28.43 5.78
N LEU A 514 15.72 28.35 5.57
CA LEU A 514 15.03 27.16 5.11
C LEU A 514 15.05 27.10 3.56
N HIS A 515 15.51 25.98 3.04
CA HIS A 515 15.60 25.71 1.61
C HIS A 515 14.69 24.54 1.22
N ASN A 516 14.02 24.65 0.06
CA ASN A 516 13.11 23.65 -0.45
C ASN A 516 13.49 23.29 -1.89
N TYR A 517 13.59 21.99 -2.17
CA TYR A 517 13.86 21.45 -3.49
C TYR A 517 12.87 20.34 -3.80
N THR A 518 12.40 20.28 -5.04
CA THR A 518 11.49 19.22 -5.50
C THR A 518 12.25 18.21 -6.34
N TRP A 519 12.06 16.94 -6.06
CA TRP A 519 12.48 15.86 -6.95
C TRP A 519 11.25 15.30 -7.66
N ASP A 520 11.35 15.20 -8.98
CA ASP A 520 10.29 14.76 -9.89
C ASP A 520 10.42 13.28 -10.29
N GLY A 521 11.17 12.48 -9.53
CA GLY A 521 11.42 11.07 -9.83
C GLY A 521 12.22 10.83 -11.12
N ARG A 522 13.08 11.79 -11.53
CA ARG A 522 13.95 11.67 -12.71
C ARG A 522 15.41 11.74 -12.32
N ASN A 523 16.26 11.06 -13.11
CA ASN A 523 17.70 11.15 -12.96
C ASN A 523 18.27 12.45 -13.57
N ASP A 524 19.61 12.66 -13.47
CA ASP A 524 20.29 13.85 -14.01
C ASP A 524 20.16 13.98 -15.54
N PHE A 525 19.83 12.91 -16.25
CA PHE A 525 19.58 12.93 -17.70
C PHE A 525 18.13 13.20 -18.05
N GLY A 526 17.25 13.46 -17.06
CA GLY A 526 15.83 13.70 -17.24
C GLY A 526 14.99 12.45 -17.50
N ASN A 527 15.59 11.24 -17.43
CA ASN A 527 14.86 9.98 -17.58
C ASN A 527 14.17 9.63 -16.28
N PRO A 528 12.91 9.13 -16.34
CA PRO A 528 12.22 8.61 -15.18
C PRO A 528 12.98 7.42 -14.57
N VAL A 529 12.99 7.33 -13.23
CA VAL A 529 13.57 6.20 -12.52
C VAL A 529 12.45 5.30 -12.01
N SER A 530 12.74 4.02 -11.76
CA SER A 530 11.74 3.02 -11.33
C SER A 530 11.20 3.32 -9.93
N SER A 531 10.00 2.82 -9.64
CA SER A 531 9.47 2.76 -8.26
C SER A 531 10.46 2.06 -7.34
N GLY A 532 10.52 2.48 -6.08
CA GLY A 532 11.44 1.89 -5.10
C GLY A 532 11.95 2.87 -4.06
N ILE A 533 12.80 2.35 -3.18
CA ILE A 533 13.43 3.15 -2.13
C ILE A 533 14.65 3.88 -2.67
N TYR A 534 14.70 5.17 -2.40
CA TYR A 534 15.83 6.06 -2.68
C TYR A 534 16.36 6.67 -1.38
N ILE A 535 17.59 7.11 -1.42
CA ILE A 535 18.27 7.79 -0.31
C ILE A 535 18.60 9.20 -0.77
N TYR A 536 18.24 10.23 0.00
CA TYR A 536 18.73 11.56 -0.23
C TYR A 536 19.69 11.99 0.88
N ARG A 537 20.73 12.71 0.50
CA ARG A 537 21.81 13.12 1.39
C ARG A 537 22.11 14.59 1.23
N LEU A 538 22.12 15.29 2.37
CA LEU A 538 22.57 16.67 2.51
C LEU A 538 24.00 16.68 3.04
N GLU A 539 24.85 17.37 2.35
CA GLU A 539 26.22 17.69 2.76
C GLU A 539 26.35 19.21 2.85
N ALA A 540 26.78 19.75 3.99
CA ALA A 540 26.94 21.21 4.21
C ALA A 540 28.16 21.43 5.11
N GLY A 541 29.30 21.81 4.54
CA GLY A 541 30.57 21.89 5.25
C GLY A 541 30.99 20.53 5.83
N SER A 542 31.08 20.44 7.15
CA SER A 542 31.35 19.17 7.86
C SER A 542 30.10 18.38 8.21
N PHE A 543 28.91 18.93 7.99
CA PHE A 543 27.63 18.28 8.29
C PHE A 543 27.24 17.35 7.15
N THR A 544 26.78 16.14 7.51
CA THR A 544 26.17 15.19 6.56
C THR A 544 25.00 14.51 7.23
N GLN A 545 23.84 14.56 6.58
CA GLN A 545 22.64 13.84 7.03
C GLN A 545 22.00 13.13 5.84
N THR A 546 21.44 11.93 6.09
CA THR A 546 20.86 11.04 5.09
C THR A 546 19.48 10.59 5.53
N ARG A 547 18.53 10.53 4.59
CA ARG A 547 17.18 10.01 4.83
C ARG A 547 16.73 9.12 3.69
N LYS A 548 15.72 8.27 3.96
CA LYS A 548 15.09 7.40 2.96
C LYS A 548 13.81 8.06 2.43
N MET A 549 13.47 7.75 1.18
CA MET A 549 12.20 8.11 0.57
C MET A 549 11.71 7.00 -0.36
N HIS A 550 10.43 6.92 -0.57
CA HIS A 550 9.81 5.87 -1.38
C HIS A 550 9.06 6.49 -2.56
N LEU A 551 9.57 6.22 -3.77
CA LEU A 551 8.91 6.61 -5.03
C LEU A 551 7.96 5.49 -5.45
N ILE A 552 6.72 5.85 -5.71
CA ILE A 552 5.69 5.00 -6.30
C ILE A 552 5.35 5.62 -7.66
N ARG A 553 5.25 4.83 -8.69
CA ARG A 553 4.81 5.23 -10.03
C ARG A 553 3.77 4.30 -10.54
#